data_2bdb3db67a5611219b1e0087ac85431a
#
_entry.id   2bdb3db67a5611219b1e0087ac85431a
#
_cell.length_a   1.000
_cell.length_b   1.000
_cell.length_c   1.000
_cell.angle_alpha   90.00
_cell.angle_beta   90.00
_cell.angle_gamma   90.00
#
_symmetry.space_group_name_H-M   'P 1'
#
loop_
_entity.id
_entity.type
_entity.pdbx_description
1 polymer ?
#
loop_
_entity_poly.entity_id
_entity_poly.type
_entity_poly.pdbx_seq_one_letter_code
_entity_poly.pdbx_strand_id
1 'polypeptide(L)'
;MSEYKLRVLFMDEALSFVRSLPLKVQQKITYNYKKIEQGVMDKELFKKLENSDIWEFRTLFNGSCYRLFSFWDTETETLVIATHGIVKKSQKTPPKEIIKAEEIRKKYFELKHQ
;
A
#
# COMPACT_ATOMS: atom_id res chain seq x y z
N MET A 1 18.56 -11.65 -14.64
CA MET A 1 17.29 -11.05 -15.00
C MET A 1 16.34 -11.12 -13.83
N SER A 2 15.82 -9.97 -13.38
CA SER A 2 14.92 -9.98 -12.24
C SER A 2 13.47 -10.14 -12.73
N GLU A 3 12.76 -11.04 -12.09
CA GLU A 3 11.35 -11.24 -12.34
C GLU A 3 10.56 -10.68 -11.17
N TYR A 4 9.54 -9.86 -11.48
CA TYR A 4 8.66 -9.35 -10.45
C TYR A 4 7.63 -10.42 -10.10
N LYS A 5 7.45 -10.68 -8.80
CA LYS A 5 6.44 -11.60 -8.31
C LYS A 5 5.08 -10.94 -8.23
N LEU A 6 5.07 -9.61 -8.05
CA LEU A 6 3.87 -8.80 -8.10
C LEU A 6 4.25 -7.39 -8.53
N ARG A 7 3.26 -6.59 -8.84
CA ARG A 7 3.46 -5.19 -9.22
C ARG A 7 2.56 -4.31 -8.36
N VAL A 8 3.07 -3.14 -7.99
CA VAL A 8 2.32 -2.16 -7.21
C VAL A 8 1.99 -0.98 -8.12
N LEU A 9 0.72 -0.66 -8.23
CA LEU A 9 0.24 0.51 -8.97
C LEU A 9 -0.27 1.52 -7.95
N PHE A 10 0.15 2.78 -8.09
CA PHE A 10 -0.25 3.85 -7.18
C PHE A 10 -1.39 4.64 -7.80
N MET A 11 -2.52 4.73 -7.10
CA MET A 11 -3.57 5.67 -7.46
C MET A 11 -3.08 7.09 -7.19
N ASP A 12 -3.76 8.08 -7.77
CA ASP A 12 -3.30 9.47 -7.68
C ASP A 12 -3.11 9.95 -6.25
N GLU A 13 -4.01 9.60 -5.35
CA GLU A 13 -3.89 10.01 -3.95
C GLU A 13 -2.68 9.37 -3.27
N ALA A 14 -2.42 8.11 -3.54
CA ALA A 14 -1.25 7.42 -2.98
C ALA A 14 0.03 8.03 -3.52
N LEU A 15 0.06 8.32 -4.81
CA LEU A 15 1.24 8.91 -5.44
C LEU A 15 1.50 10.33 -4.90
N SER A 16 0.45 11.13 -4.75
CA SER A 16 0.55 12.46 -4.17
C SER A 16 1.06 12.43 -2.74
N PHE A 17 0.59 11.46 -1.96
CA PHE A 17 1.06 11.27 -0.59
C PHE A 17 2.57 11.05 -0.57
N VAL A 18 3.07 10.08 -1.35
CA VAL A 18 4.50 9.77 -1.38
C VAL A 18 5.30 10.97 -1.85
N ARG A 19 4.86 11.64 -2.91
CA ARG A 19 5.58 12.80 -3.47
C ARG A 19 5.64 13.99 -2.53
N SER A 20 4.73 14.08 -1.55
CA SER A 20 4.72 15.16 -0.57
C SER A 20 5.74 14.95 0.56
N LEU A 21 6.35 13.78 0.65
CA LEU A 21 7.24 13.42 1.75
C LEU A 21 8.69 13.82 1.47
N PRO A 22 9.53 13.94 2.51
CA PRO A 22 10.95 14.18 2.30
C PRO A 22 11.58 13.10 1.42
N LEU A 23 12.56 13.49 0.63
CA LEU A 23 13.17 12.59 -0.34
C LEU A 23 13.68 11.28 0.28
N LYS A 24 14.31 11.36 1.45
CA LYS A 24 14.84 10.16 2.11
C LYS A 24 13.73 9.18 2.48
N VAL A 25 12.55 9.70 2.86
CA VAL A 25 11.40 8.86 3.18
C VAL A 25 10.86 8.21 1.89
N GLN A 26 10.76 9.00 0.82
CA GLN A 26 10.32 8.46 -0.48
C GLN A 26 11.23 7.32 -0.93
N GLN A 27 12.54 7.49 -0.77
CA GLN A 27 13.51 6.47 -1.16
C GLN A 27 13.32 5.19 -0.34
N LYS A 28 13.06 5.32 0.96
CA LYS A 28 12.86 4.16 1.82
C LYS A 28 11.54 3.44 1.50
N ILE A 29 10.48 4.18 1.23
CA ILE A 29 9.20 3.59 0.82
C ILE A 29 9.41 2.80 -0.47
N THR A 30 10.10 3.39 -1.44
CA THR A 30 10.37 2.75 -2.72
C THR A 30 11.20 1.49 -2.52
N TYR A 31 12.24 1.54 -1.73
CA TYR A 31 13.08 0.40 -1.40
C TYR A 31 12.23 -0.75 -0.83
N ASN A 32 11.36 -0.41 0.13
CA ASN A 32 10.54 -1.42 0.81
C ASN A 32 9.52 -2.07 -0.12
N TYR A 33 8.76 -1.30 -0.90
CA TYR A 33 7.73 -1.92 -1.74
C TYR A 33 8.35 -2.68 -2.91
N LYS A 34 9.53 -2.26 -3.39
CA LYS A 34 10.22 -3.01 -4.44
C LYS A 34 10.69 -4.38 -3.96
N LYS A 35 11.07 -4.50 -2.69
CA LYS A 35 11.38 -5.82 -2.11
C LYS A 35 10.17 -6.74 -2.18
N ILE A 36 8.99 -6.19 -1.85
CA ILE A 36 7.75 -6.97 -1.92
C ILE A 36 7.46 -7.37 -3.38
N GLU A 37 7.64 -6.45 -4.33
CA GLU A 37 7.45 -6.78 -5.75
C GLU A 37 8.32 -7.94 -6.20
N GLN A 38 9.50 -8.09 -5.61
CA GLN A 38 10.42 -9.17 -5.97
C GLN A 38 10.19 -10.45 -5.17
N GLY A 39 9.13 -10.49 -4.36
CA GLY A 39 8.73 -11.71 -3.67
C GLY A 39 9.21 -11.85 -2.24
N VAL A 40 9.85 -10.81 -1.69
CA VAL A 40 10.24 -10.82 -0.27
C VAL A 40 9.00 -10.50 0.56
N MET A 41 8.35 -11.55 1.11
CA MET A 41 7.11 -11.38 1.88
C MET A 41 7.43 -11.20 3.34
N ASP A 42 7.62 -9.95 3.73
CA ASP A 42 7.96 -9.55 5.09
C ASP A 42 6.76 -8.83 5.71
N LYS A 43 6.19 -9.40 6.76
CA LYS A 43 5.01 -8.84 7.44
C LYS A 43 5.29 -7.50 8.10
N GLU A 44 6.54 -7.18 8.35
CA GLU A 44 6.90 -5.85 8.85
C GLU A 44 6.76 -4.78 7.77
N LEU A 45 6.80 -5.18 6.51
CA LEU A 45 6.71 -4.27 5.37
C LEU A 45 5.35 -4.30 4.67
N PHE A 46 4.67 -5.45 4.70
CA PHE A 46 3.43 -5.63 3.94
C PHE A 46 2.58 -6.70 4.61
N LYS A 47 1.40 -6.33 5.06
CA LYS A 47 0.51 -7.28 5.74
C LYS A 47 -0.95 -6.98 5.48
N LYS A 48 -1.76 -8.03 5.59
CA LYS A 48 -3.21 -7.89 5.51
C LYS A 48 -3.76 -7.39 6.84
N LEU A 49 -4.68 -6.44 6.78
CA LEU A 49 -5.34 -5.91 7.97
C LEU A 49 -6.53 -6.80 8.34
N GLU A 50 -6.71 -7.01 9.66
CA GLU A 50 -7.74 -7.92 10.15
C GLU A 50 -9.15 -7.50 9.74
N ASN A 51 -9.98 -8.49 9.43
CA ASN A 51 -11.39 -8.31 9.08
C ASN A 51 -11.60 -7.40 7.86
N SER A 52 -10.65 -7.41 6.92
CA SER A 52 -10.75 -6.61 5.72
C SER A 52 -10.04 -7.28 4.56
N ASP A 53 -10.24 -6.74 3.36
CA ASP A 53 -9.48 -7.13 2.17
C ASP A 53 -8.37 -6.13 1.89
N ILE A 54 -8.05 -5.29 2.88
CA ILE A 54 -7.05 -4.24 2.74
C ILE A 54 -5.71 -4.71 3.28
N TRP A 55 -4.66 -4.39 2.55
CA TRP A 55 -3.28 -4.64 2.92
C TRP A 55 -2.59 -3.31 3.21
N GLU A 56 -1.53 -3.35 3.98
CA GLU A 56 -0.82 -2.15 4.39
C GLU A 56 0.68 -2.33 4.11
N PHE A 57 1.25 -1.40 3.32
CA PHE A 57 2.70 -1.26 3.23
C PHE A 57 3.14 -0.36 4.37
N ARG A 58 4.15 -0.78 5.11
CA ARG A 58 4.66 -0.06 6.28
C ARG A 58 6.12 0.31 6.10
N THR A 59 6.43 1.58 6.35
CA THR A 59 7.80 2.06 6.30
C THR A 59 8.07 2.86 7.58
N LEU A 60 8.99 2.37 8.40
CA LEU A 60 9.40 3.05 9.62
C LEU A 60 10.58 3.96 9.32
N PHE A 61 10.49 5.21 9.73
CA PHE A 61 11.55 6.18 9.52
C PHE A 61 11.48 7.26 10.60
N ASN A 62 12.57 7.42 11.36
CA ASN A 62 12.68 8.44 12.42
C ASN A 62 11.46 8.50 13.36
N GLY A 63 11.03 7.34 13.84
CA GLY A 63 9.96 7.25 14.84
C GLY A 63 8.55 7.37 14.27
N SER A 64 8.40 7.57 12.97
CA SER A 64 7.10 7.62 12.33
C SER A 64 6.89 6.40 11.45
N CYS A 65 5.65 5.96 11.33
CA CYS A 65 5.28 4.88 10.43
C CYS A 65 4.49 5.45 9.26
N TYR A 66 5.03 5.27 8.06
CA TYR A 66 4.38 5.70 6.81
C TYR A 66 3.64 4.50 6.28
N ARG A 67 2.33 4.64 6.14
CA ARG A 67 1.45 3.52 5.76
C ARG A 67 0.77 3.81 4.45
N LEU A 68 0.86 2.85 3.51
CA LEU A 68 0.13 2.91 2.25
C LEU A 68 -0.91 1.80 2.28
N PHE A 69 -2.17 2.16 2.14
CA PHE A 69 -3.27 1.19 2.09
C PHE A 69 -3.42 0.69 0.68
N SER A 70 -3.73 -0.58 0.54
CA SER A 70 -3.74 -1.21 -0.78
C SER A 70 -4.68 -2.41 -0.78
N PHE A 71 -4.96 -2.90 -1.98
CA PHE A 71 -5.73 -4.12 -2.16
C PHE A 71 -5.22 -4.86 -3.38
N TRP A 72 -5.46 -6.16 -3.42
CA TRP A 72 -5.14 -6.96 -4.59
C TRP A 72 -6.25 -6.84 -5.62
N ASP A 73 -5.86 -6.68 -6.88
CA ASP A 73 -6.80 -6.91 -7.97
C ASP A 73 -6.91 -8.43 -8.12
N THR A 74 -8.01 -8.98 -7.60
CA THR A 74 -8.18 -10.44 -7.54
C THR A 74 -8.37 -11.07 -8.92
N GLU A 75 -8.58 -10.26 -9.95
CA GLU A 75 -8.68 -10.71 -11.33
C GLU A 75 -7.33 -10.70 -12.03
N THR A 76 -6.37 -9.98 -11.44
CA THR A 76 -4.99 -9.93 -11.93
C THR A 76 -4.10 -10.22 -10.71
N GLU A 77 -3.86 -11.48 -10.45
CA GLU A 77 -3.27 -11.96 -9.19
C GLU A 77 -1.93 -11.34 -8.82
N THR A 78 -1.26 -10.70 -9.75
CA THR A 78 0.04 -10.09 -9.50
C THR A 78 -0.04 -8.57 -9.30
N LEU A 79 -1.25 -8.00 -9.31
CA LEU A 79 -1.42 -6.55 -9.24
C LEU A 79 -1.97 -6.11 -7.89
N VAL A 80 -1.21 -5.22 -7.22
CA VAL A 80 -1.62 -4.59 -5.96
C VAL A 80 -1.82 -3.11 -6.23
N ILE A 81 -2.97 -2.58 -5.79
CA ILE A 81 -3.33 -1.18 -6.00
C ILE A 81 -3.20 -0.42 -4.69
N ALA A 82 -2.31 0.57 -4.64
CA ALA A 82 -2.17 1.44 -3.48
C ALA A 82 -3.17 2.60 -3.60
N THR A 83 -4.02 2.77 -2.59
CA THR A 83 -5.13 3.73 -2.62
C THR A 83 -4.74 5.09 -2.08
N HIS A 84 -4.19 5.12 -0.88
CA HIS A 84 -3.79 6.35 -0.20
C HIS A 84 -2.82 6.02 0.94
N GLY A 85 -2.28 7.06 1.58
CA GLY A 85 -1.34 6.85 2.68
C GLY A 85 -1.57 7.80 3.84
N ILE A 86 -1.01 7.44 4.98
CA ILE A 86 -1.01 8.28 6.18
C ILE A 86 0.32 8.13 6.90
N VAL A 87 0.60 9.09 7.77
CA VAL A 87 1.77 9.04 8.68
C VAL A 87 1.25 8.90 10.10
N LYS A 88 1.79 7.94 10.84
CA LYS A 88 1.40 7.69 12.23
C LYS A 88 2.60 7.38 13.09
N LYS A 89 2.54 7.83 14.35
CA LYS A 89 3.54 7.45 15.35
C LYS A 89 3.10 6.23 16.14
N SER A 90 1.78 5.99 16.20
CA SER A 90 1.22 4.83 16.91
C SER A 90 1.19 3.60 16.00
N GLN A 91 1.17 2.41 16.60
CA GLN A 91 1.12 1.15 15.88
C GLN A 91 -0.26 0.82 15.32
N LYS A 92 -1.30 1.46 15.86
CA LYS A 92 -2.68 1.10 15.53
C LYS A 92 -3.16 1.81 14.27
N THR A 93 -3.73 1.06 13.35
CA THR A 93 -4.33 1.61 12.12
C THR A 93 -5.72 2.16 12.42
N PRO A 94 -6.01 3.44 12.08
CA PRO A 94 -7.34 3.99 12.29
C PRO A 94 -8.38 3.26 11.43
N PRO A 95 -9.49 2.81 12.02
CA PRO A 95 -10.53 2.09 11.26
C PRO A 95 -11.08 2.89 10.08
N LYS A 96 -11.16 4.21 10.17
CA LYS A 96 -11.68 5.05 9.08
C LYS A 96 -10.85 4.94 7.81
N GLU A 97 -9.55 4.68 7.94
CA GLU A 97 -8.68 4.54 6.78
C GLU A 97 -8.92 3.20 6.09
N ILE A 98 -9.21 2.17 6.87
CA ILE A 98 -9.54 0.87 6.31
C ILE A 98 -10.87 0.96 5.55
N ILE A 99 -11.85 1.65 6.12
CA ILE A 99 -13.16 1.86 5.49
C ILE A 99 -12.98 2.62 4.18
N LYS A 100 -12.16 3.69 4.20
CA LYS A 100 -11.88 4.46 2.99
C LYS A 100 -11.29 3.58 1.89
N ALA A 101 -10.31 2.75 2.23
CA ALA A 101 -9.67 1.86 1.27
C ALA A 101 -10.65 0.82 0.72
N GLU A 102 -11.54 0.29 1.56
CA GLU A 102 -12.57 -0.65 1.13
C GLU A 102 -13.55 -0.01 0.15
N GLU A 103 -13.93 1.24 0.38
CA GLU A 103 -14.82 1.96 -0.53
C GLU A 103 -14.15 2.21 -1.87
N ILE A 104 -12.86 2.56 -1.86
CA ILE A 104 -12.08 2.76 -3.08
C ILE A 104 -11.97 1.44 -3.84
N ARG A 105 -11.71 0.34 -3.13
CA ARG A 105 -11.63 -0.99 -3.71
C ARG A 105 -12.95 -1.37 -4.39
N LYS A 106 -14.06 -1.16 -3.71
CA LYS A 106 -15.39 -1.46 -4.26
C LYS A 106 -15.64 -0.69 -5.55
N LYS A 107 -15.33 0.61 -5.53
CA LYS A 107 -15.51 1.45 -6.70
C LYS A 107 -14.60 1.03 -7.85
N TYR A 108 -13.38 0.62 -7.55
CA TYR A 108 -12.43 0.14 -8.55
C TYR A 108 -13.03 -1.03 -9.32
N PHE A 109 -13.56 -2.02 -8.61
CA PHE A 109 -14.14 -3.19 -9.27
C PHE A 109 -15.45 -2.87 -10.00
N GLU A 110 -16.26 -1.96 -9.47
CA GLU A 110 -17.47 -1.51 -10.15
C GLU A 110 -17.13 -0.87 -11.50
N LEU A 111 -16.14 0.01 -11.52
CA LEU A 111 -15.72 0.67 -12.76
C LEU A 111 -15.06 -0.31 -13.74
N LYS A 112 -14.34 -1.28 -13.23
CA LYS A 112 -13.68 -2.28 -14.04
C LYS A 112 -14.69 -3.16 -14.80
N HIS A 113 -15.86 -3.36 -14.24
CA HIS A 113 -16.89 -4.22 -14.79
C HIS A 113 -17.99 -3.48 -15.54
N GLN A 114 -17.75 -2.23 -15.90
CA GLN A 114 -18.68 -1.48 -16.75
C GLN A 114 -18.49 -1.82 -18.22
#